data_2113513f0e38a6a3b0b2783b54decfb6
#
_entry.id   2113513f0e38a6a3b0b2783b54decfb6
#
_cell.length_a   1.000
_cell.length_b   1.000
_cell.length_c   1.000
_cell.angle_alpha   90.00
_cell.angle_beta   90.00
_cell.angle_gamma   90.00
#
_symmetry.space_group_name_H-M   'P 1'
#
loop_
_entity.id
_entity.type
_entity.pdbx_description
1 polymer ?
#
loop_
_entity_poly.entity_id
_entity_poly.type
_entity_poly.pdbx_seq_one_letter_code
_entity_poly.pdbx_strand_id
1 'polypeptide(L)'
;MADRAGGETAHLAVIERSSWPVPDDFAAPPSPADRARWAEADREARPRRLTALREVMARNGVDGYFGLRWEHMRYLTGLPFDEAEVANAGDSGKFLVTMDKVFVLADSRYTIAVHREAPGTEVFECYYALPERWPELMATAGVHRVAVEAMALPHLTWERLEAAVPTIGLVPVEGWVEDLRQHKDPAEIERVAAACTLADRALAGLLPSIKPGLTELSLALDLEWRIRTAGADRLAFDVTCLAGPEAALPHGTPGERPVRDGAVLLFDFGAQVDGYRSDMTRTLFVGEPASRDLAIYELVAASQEIVFDRLAEAIPMAQRGIALPLGPDLDLLARKVIEADGRWAPYGHGLGHGIGIATHELPSVSRRGAPVELPRRTVFSVEPGIYLEGETGVRIEDLVAIDADAGSMDILTRFPRDVVIVGR
;
A
#
# COMPACT_ATOMS: atom_id res chain seq x y z
N MET A 1 -7.54 -43.69 -3.88
CA MET A 1 -8.80 -42.91 -3.93
C MET A 1 -8.54 -41.76 -4.85
N ALA A 2 -8.95 -41.95 -6.07
CA ALA A 2 -8.78 -41.02 -7.18
C ALA A 2 -10.05 -40.16 -7.30
N ASP A 3 -9.90 -39.09 -8.08
CA ASP A 3 -10.95 -38.22 -8.59
C ASP A 3 -11.54 -37.17 -7.63
N ARG A 4 -10.91 -36.00 -7.61
CA ARG A 4 -11.53 -34.69 -7.74
C ARG A 4 -10.52 -33.73 -8.37
N ALA A 5 -10.13 -34.00 -9.60
CA ALA A 5 -9.45 -33.06 -10.49
C ALA A 5 -10.47 -32.65 -11.58
N GLY A 6 -11.37 -31.79 -11.24
CA GLY A 6 -12.37 -31.19 -12.09
C GLY A 6 -12.92 -29.97 -11.40
N GLY A 7 -12.03 -29.01 -11.08
CA GLY A 7 -12.47 -27.66 -10.74
C GLY A 7 -13.08 -27.08 -12.01
N GLU A 8 -14.41 -26.95 -12.07
CA GLU A 8 -15.03 -26.02 -12.99
C GLU A 8 -14.39 -24.65 -12.74
N THR A 9 -13.59 -24.18 -13.70
CA THR A 9 -13.18 -22.78 -13.76
C THR A 9 -14.47 -21.98 -13.76
N ALA A 10 -14.73 -21.25 -12.69
CA ALA A 10 -15.86 -20.35 -12.63
C ALA A 10 -15.72 -19.42 -13.84
N HIS A 11 -16.61 -19.57 -14.81
CA HIS A 11 -16.62 -18.69 -15.96
C HIS A 11 -16.92 -17.28 -15.46
N LEU A 12 -15.99 -16.35 -15.70
CA LEU A 12 -16.20 -14.94 -15.40
C LEU A 12 -17.43 -14.44 -16.16
N ALA A 13 -18.29 -13.71 -15.48
CA ALA A 13 -19.42 -13.07 -16.12
C ALA A 13 -18.94 -11.94 -17.03
N VAL A 14 -19.69 -11.64 -18.07
CA VAL A 14 -19.51 -10.42 -18.87
C VAL A 14 -20.46 -9.36 -18.35
N ILE A 15 -19.92 -8.25 -17.88
CA ILE A 15 -20.69 -7.12 -17.36
C ILE A 15 -20.83 -6.06 -18.46
N GLU A 16 -22.04 -5.95 -19.01
CA GLU A 16 -22.40 -4.92 -19.97
C GLU A 16 -23.06 -3.72 -19.29
N ARG A 17 -23.27 -2.64 -20.05
CA ARG A 17 -23.75 -1.34 -19.58
C ARG A 17 -24.96 -1.38 -18.64
N SER A 18 -25.91 -2.28 -18.87
CA SER A 18 -27.11 -2.43 -18.03
C SER A 18 -26.81 -2.99 -16.61
N SER A 19 -25.65 -3.58 -16.44
CA SER A 19 -25.21 -4.24 -15.21
C SER A 19 -23.92 -3.64 -14.63
N TRP A 20 -23.47 -2.48 -15.14
CA TRP A 20 -22.32 -1.80 -14.57
C TRP A 20 -22.58 -1.41 -13.11
N PRO A 21 -21.59 -1.58 -12.24
CA PRO A 21 -21.71 -1.06 -10.89
C PRO A 21 -21.84 0.47 -10.93
N VAL A 22 -22.62 1.01 -10.01
CA VAL A 22 -22.76 2.46 -9.82
C VAL A 22 -22.14 2.85 -8.48
N PRO A 23 -21.74 4.11 -8.27
CA PRO A 23 -21.09 4.52 -7.03
C PRO A 23 -21.85 4.13 -5.74
N ASP A 24 -23.19 4.11 -5.80
CA ASP A 24 -24.02 3.80 -4.64
C ASP A 24 -24.17 2.29 -4.35
N ASP A 25 -23.62 1.41 -5.17
CA ASP A 25 -23.50 -0.02 -4.88
C ASP A 25 -22.41 -0.29 -3.82
N PHE A 26 -21.53 0.68 -3.59
CA PHE A 26 -20.44 0.58 -2.61
C PHE A 26 -20.77 1.37 -1.34
N ALA A 27 -20.10 1.05 -0.25
CA ALA A 27 -20.30 1.73 1.03
C ALA A 27 -20.16 3.26 0.91
N ALA A 28 -20.78 3.99 1.80
CA ALA A 28 -20.65 5.44 1.85
C ALA A 28 -19.22 5.88 2.21
N PRO A 29 -18.80 7.07 1.75
CA PRO A 29 -17.55 7.67 2.21
C PRO A 29 -17.49 7.79 3.74
N PRO A 30 -16.29 7.75 4.36
CA PRO A 30 -16.16 7.83 5.81
C PRO A 30 -16.73 9.14 6.35
N SER A 31 -17.53 9.01 7.40
CA SER A 31 -18.15 10.15 8.09
C SER A 31 -17.14 10.87 9.01
N PRO A 32 -17.44 12.10 9.47
CA PRO A 32 -16.65 12.74 10.52
C PRO A 32 -16.58 11.92 11.83
N ALA A 33 -17.62 11.12 12.14
CA ALA A 33 -17.61 10.24 13.30
C ALA A 33 -16.62 9.08 13.14
N ASP A 34 -16.50 8.51 11.95
CA ASP A 34 -15.49 7.47 11.67
C ASP A 34 -14.08 8.03 11.84
N ARG A 35 -13.80 9.20 11.28
CA ARG A 35 -12.50 9.86 11.43
C ARG A 35 -12.17 10.18 12.88
N ALA A 36 -13.14 10.63 13.67
CA ALA A 36 -12.96 10.88 15.11
C ALA A 36 -12.64 9.60 15.89
N ARG A 37 -13.34 8.50 15.58
CA ARG A 37 -13.09 7.18 16.16
C ARG A 37 -11.69 6.66 15.80
N TRP A 38 -11.25 6.82 14.58
CA TRP A 38 -9.91 6.43 14.14
C TRP A 38 -8.81 7.25 14.83
N ALA A 39 -9.02 8.57 14.96
CA ALA A 39 -8.08 9.43 15.68
C ALA A 39 -7.94 9.04 17.15
N GLU A 40 -9.03 8.59 17.80
CA GLU A 40 -8.98 8.05 19.16
C GLU A 40 -8.21 6.74 19.21
N ALA A 41 -8.52 5.79 18.31
CA ALA A 41 -7.81 4.52 18.22
C ALA A 41 -6.30 4.70 18.03
N ASP A 42 -5.87 5.68 17.22
CA ASP A 42 -4.44 6.01 17.07
C ASP A 42 -3.84 6.54 18.37
N ARG A 43 -4.54 7.44 19.10
CA ARG A 43 -4.06 7.94 20.40
C ARG A 43 -3.83 6.81 21.39
N GLU A 44 -4.72 5.81 21.41
CA GLU A 44 -4.58 4.61 22.24
C GLU A 44 -3.48 3.66 21.77
N ALA A 45 -3.24 3.58 20.46
CA ALA A 45 -2.23 2.67 19.88
C ALA A 45 -0.80 3.19 20.03
N ARG A 46 -0.57 4.50 19.93
CA ARG A 46 0.77 5.11 19.95
C ARG A 46 1.66 4.70 21.15
N PRO A 47 1.19 4.70 22.39
CA PRO A 47 2.01 4.23 23.52
C PRO A 47 2.48 2.78 23.35
N ARG A 48 1.64 1.90 22.82
CA ARG A 48 2.00 0.50 22.56
C ARG A 48 3.03 0.38 21.44
N ARG A 49 2.87 1.15 20.33
CA ARG A 49 3.80 1.21 19.21
C ARG A 49 5.18 1.71 19.67
N LEU A 50 5.23 2.76 20.50
CA LEU A 50 6.46 3.27 21.09
C LEU A 50 7.11 2.27 22.06
N THR A 51 6.31 1.57 22.86
CA THR A 51 6.82 0.50 23.75
C THR A 51 7.46 -0.61 22.93
N ALA A 52 6.81 -1.07 21.86
CA ALA A 52 7.36 -2.10 20.99
C ALA A 52 8.70 -1.68 20.34
N LEU A 53 8.80 -0.43 19.86
CA LEU A 53 10.07 0.10 19.34
C LEU A 53 11.15 0.16 20.43
N ARG A 54 10.83 0.62 21.64
CA ARG A 54 11.76 0.67 22.78
C ARG A 54 12.25 -0.72 23.19
N GLU A 55 11.42 -1.74 23.09
CA GLU A 55 11.84 -3.13 23.29
C GLU A 55 12.86 -3.59 22.23
N VAL A 56 12.65 -3.20 20.95
CA VAL A 56 13.63 -3.45 19.89
C VAL A 56 14.94 -2.73 20.18
N MET A 57 14.87 -1.45 20.56
CA MET A 57 16.04 -0.65 20.96
C MET A 57 16.82 -1.31 22.10
N ALA A 58 16.13 -1.71 23.16
CA ALA A 58 16.75 -2.37 24.33
C ALA A 58 17.44 -3.68 23.96
N ARG A 59 16.79 -4.53 23.15
CA ARG A 59 17.38 -5.80 22.67
C ARG A 59 18.65 -5.59 21.85
N ASN A 60 18.77 -4.46 21.15
CA ASN A 60 19.92 -4.10 20.32
C ASN A 60 20.94 -3.20 21.04
N GLY A 61 20.73 -2.91 22.33
CA GLY A 61 21.65 -2.13 23.16
C GLY A 61 21.82 -0.70 22.66
N VAL A 62 20.75 -0.05 22.17
CA VAL A 62 20.70 1.37 21.81
C VAL A 62 19.71 2.10 22.70
N ASP A 63 19.98 3.38 22.98
CA ASP A 63 19.17 4.24 23.85
C ASP A 63 18.47 5.37 23.09
N GLY A 64 18.74 5.49 21.78
CA GLY A 64 18.05 6.40 20.85
C GLY A 64 17.68 5.71 19.54
N TYR A 65 16.59 6.16 18.92
CA TYR A 65 16.19 5.81 17.55
C TYR A 65 15.88 7.09 16.79
N PHE A 66 16.68 7.39 15.76
CA PHE A 66 16.54 8.56 14.92
C PHE A 66 15.84 8.18 13.61
N GLY A 67 14.58 8.61 13.49
CA GLY A 67 13.71 8.34 12.36
C GLY A 67 13.65 9.51 11.39
N LEU A 68 13.61 9.16 10.09
CA LEU A 68 13.60 10.10 8.98
C LEU A 68 12.39 9.91 8.05
N ARG A 69 11.78 8.72 8.07
CA ARG A 69 10.65 8.39 7.21
C ARG A 69 9.37 9.00 7.76
N TRP A 70 8.62 9.69 6.90
CA TRP A 70 7.36 10.35 7.27
C TRP A 70 6.30 9.35 7.74
N GLU A 71 6.24 8.18 7.14
CA GLU A 71 5.32 7.11 7.53
C GLU A 71 5.62 6.56 8.94
N HIS A 72 6.88 6.49 9.34
CA HIS A 72 7.28 6.09 10.70
C HIS A 72 6.97 7.19 11.72
N MET A 73 7.21 8.45 11.36
CA MET A 73 6.82 9.57 12.19
C MET A 73 5.32 9.58 12.43
N ARG A 74 4.52 9.45 11.36
CA ARG A 74 3.06 9.37 11.48
C ARG A 74 2.62 8.21 12.38
N TYR A 75 3.16 7.01 12.17
CA TYR A 75 2.82 5.81 12.92
C TYR A 75 3.13 5.93 14.41
N LEU A 76 4.26 6.54 14.77
CA LEU A 76 4.75 6.63 16.15
C LEU A 76 4.29 7.89 16.88
N THR A 77 4.09 9.00 16.18
CA THR A 77 3.76 10.30 16.81
C THR A 77 2.36 10.80 16.47
N GLY A 78 1.79 10.35 15.34
CA GLY A 78 0.53 10.83 14.79
C GLY A 78 0.64 12.10 13.98
N LEU A 79 1.82 12.67 13.80
CA LEU A 79 1.99 13.89 12.99
C LEU A 79 1.66 13.57 11.52
N PRO A 80 0.68 14.27 10.91
CA PRO A 80 0.11 13.87 9.63
C PRO A 80 0.89 14.36 8.41
N PHE A 81 2.21 14.54 8.53
CA PHE A 81 3.04 14.87 7.37
C PHE A 81 2.99 13.74 6.35
N ASP A 82 3.06 14.11 5.10
CA ASP A 82 3.21 13.19 3.99
C ASP A 82 4.56 13.39 3.26
N GLU A 83 4.78 12.58 2.24
CA GLU A 83 6.01 12.62 1.45
C GLU A 83 6.29 13.99 0.85
N ALA A 84 5.27 14.68 0.31
CA ALA A 84 5.43 15.99 -0.32
C ALA A 84 5.74 17.08 0.71
N GLU A 85 5.17 16.99 1.91
CA GLU A 85 5.47 17.93 3.00
C GLU A 85 6.89 17.73 3.50
N VAL A 86 7.30 16.48 3.78
CA VAL A 86 8.65 16.17 4.26
C VAL A 86 9.72 16.55 3.25
N ALA A 87 9.49 16.34 1.95
CA ALA A 87 10.42 16.75 0.89
C ALA A 87 10.73 18.27 0.91
N ASN A 88 9.82 19.10 1.40
CA ASN A 88 9.94 20.55 1.45
C ASN A 88 10.16 21.11 2.87
N ALA A 89 10.13 20.25 3.88
CA ALA A 89 10.15 20.67 5.29
C ALA A 89 11.56 20.88 5.87
N GLY A 90 12.62 20.57 5.12
CA GLY A 90 14.00 20.64 5.60
C GLY A 90 14.29 19.56 6.64
N ASP A 91 14.56 19.97 7.89
CA ASP A 91 14.75 19.02 9.00
C ASP A 91 13.47 18.71 9.75
N SER A 92 12.38 19.45 9.48
CA SER A 92 11.09 19.20 10.12
C SER A 92 10.52 17.84 9.70
N GLY A 93 9.92 17.13 10.66
CA GLY A 93 9.41 15.78 10.43
C GLY A 93 10.39 14.66 10.72
N LYS A 94 11.68 14.95 10.97
CA LYS A 94 12.59 13.99 11.58
C LYS A 94 12.27 13.87 13.07
N PHE A 95 12.56 12.73 13.69
CA PHE A 95 12.23 12.51 15.09
C PHE A 95 13.27 11.64 15.79
N LEU A 96 13.38 11.79 17.11
CA LEU A 96 14.23 10.97 17.95
C LEU A 96 13.38 10.36 19.07
N VAL A 97 13.33 9.03 19.13
CA VAL A 97 12.72 8.29 20.24
C VAL A 97 13.82 7.88 21.21
N THR A 98 13.66 8.22 22.48
CA THR A 98 14.49 7.71 23.58
C THR A 98 13.71 6.68 24.40
N MET A 99 14.31 6.14 25.43
CA MET A 99 13.64 5.18 26.30
C MET A 99 12.42 5.76 27.04
N ASP A 100 12.35 7.08 27.19
CA ASP A 100 11.29 7.77 27.94
C ASP A 100 10.60 8.92 27.16
N LYS A 101 11.26 9.49 26.16
CA LYS A 101 10.78 10.68 25.41
C LYS A 101 10.68 10.43 23.92
N VAL A 102 10.02 11.37 23.23
CA VAL A 102 10.01 11.49 21.78
C VAL A 102 10.22 12.96 21.43
N PHE A 103 11.26 13.25 20.67
CA PHE A 103 11.54 14.56 20.12
C PHE A 103 11.10 14.58 18.64
N VAL A 104 10.38 15.65 18.25
CA VAL A 104 10.08 15.92 16.85
C VAL A 104 10.87 17.16 16.44
N LEU A 105 11.68 17.03 15.41
CA LEU A 105 12.39 18.16 14.83
C LEU A 105 11.39 19.01 14.03
N ALA A 106 11.32 20.29 14.34
CA ALA A 106 10.41 21.20 13.65
C ALA A 106 10.99 22.62 13.65
N ASP A 107 10.73 23.34 12.58
CA ASP A 107 10.94 24.78 12.57
C ASP A 107 9.64 25.56 12.89
N SER A 108 9.70 26.88 12.91
CA SER A 108 8.58 27.73 13.28
C SER A 108 7.31 27.54 12.43
N ARG A 109 7.42 26.99 11.23
CA ARG A 109 6.27 26.71 10.36
C ARG A 109 5.43 25.55 10.87
N TYR A 110 6.04 24.61 11.60
CA TYR A 110 5.43 23.33 11.99
C TYR A 110 5.23 23.18 13.50
N THR A 111 5.84 24.03 14.34
CA THR A 111 5.76 23.94 15.80
C THR A 111 4.31 23.86 16.32
N ILE A 112 3.40 24.68 15.77
CA ILE A 112 1.98 24.67 16.18
C ILE A 112 1.32 23.36 15.79
N ALA A 113 1.61 22.82 14.59
CA ALA A 113 1.07 21.56 14.12
C ALA A 113 1.55 20.40 15.00
N VAL A 114 2.84 20.34 15.35
CA VAL A 114 3.39 19.31 16.25
C VAL A 114 2.68 19.32 17.59
N HIS A 115 2.53 20.47 18.23
CA HIS A 115 1.85 20.57 19.52
C HIS A 115 0.40 20.11 19.48
N ARG A 116 -0.30 20.34 18.36
CA ARG A 116 -1.70 20.00 18.19
C ARG A 116 -1.89 18.52 17.83
N GLU A 117 -1.10 17.99 16.87
CA GLU A 117 -1.32 16.70 16.26
C GLU A 117 -0.49 15.57 16.92
N ALA A 118 0.63 15.92 17.54
CA ALA A 118 1.51 14.98 18.24
C ALA A 118 1.66 15.33 19.75
N PRO A 119 0.56 15.39 20.51
CA PRO A 119 0.63 15.71 21.92
C PRO A 119 1.46 14.65 22.67
N GLY A 120 2.29 15.12 23.62
CA GLY A 120 3.21 14.28 24.38
C GLY A 120 4.58 14.11 23.75
N THR A 121 4.86 14.77 22.61
CA THR A 121 6.21 14.88 22.05
C THR A 121 6.84 16.22 22.45
N GLU A 122 8.17 16.25 22.48
CA GLU A 122 8.96 17.47 22.69
C GLU A 122 9.37 18.03 21.33
N VAL A 123 9.15 19.32 21.10
CA VAL A 123 9.63 19.98 19.88
C VAL A 123 11.10 20.34 20.06
N PHE A 124 11.95 19.89 19.14
CA PHE A 124 13.32 20.33 19.01
C PHE A 124 13.42 21.26 17.80
N GLU A 125 13.67 22.55 18.02
CA GLU A 125 13.73 23.52 16.94
C GLU A 125 14.96 23.29 16.07
N CYS A 126 14.75 22.97 14.78
CA CYS A 126 15.80 22.70 13.80
C CYS A 126 15.34 23.15 12.41
N TYR A 127 16.16 24.00 11.74
CA TYR A 127 15.90 24.51 10.42
C TYR A 127 17.14 24.44 9.54
N TYR A 128 17.22 23.44 8.64
CA TYR A 128 18.36 23.18 7.74
C TYR A 128 19.73 23.16 8.43
N ALA A 129 19.77 22.77 9.69
CA ALA A 129 20.95 22.85 10.53
C ALA A 129 21.16 21.58 11.38
N LEU A 130 20.67 20.43 10.87
CA LEU A 130 20.73 19.17 11.63
C LEU A 130 22.13 18.83 12.14
N PRO A 131 23.23 18.88 11.35
CA PRO A 131 24.56 18.57 11.87
C PRO A 131 25.05 19.55 12.94
N GLU A 132 24.74 20.82 12.80
CA GLU A 132 25.11 21.89 13.75
C GLU A 132 24.32 21.78 15.07
N ARG A 133 23.05 21.36 14.98
CA ARG A 133 22.15 21.19 16.13
C ARG A 133 22.24 19.80 16.77
N TRP A 134 22.88 18.84 16.08
CA TRP A 134 23.00 17.47 16.55
C TRP A 134 23.64 17.34 17.94
N PRO A 135 24.73 18.04 18.29
CA PRO A 135 25.30 18.00 19.65
C PRO A 135 24.31 18.39 20.73
N GLU A 136 23.51 19.41 20.49
CA GLU A 136 22.50 19.88 21.44
C GLU A 136 21.36 18.89 21.58
N LEU A 137 20.87 18.32 20.46
CA LEU A 137 19.84 17.29 20.49
C LEU A 137 20.30 16.06 21.29
N MET A 138 21.51 15.56 21.03
CA MET A 138 22.07 14.42 21.75
C MET A 138 22.23 14.70 23.24
N ALA A 139 22.73 15.86 23.61
CA ALA A 139 22.87 16.27 25.00
C ALA A 139 21.52 16.40 25.72
N THR A 140 20.52 16.99 25.04
CA THR A 140 19.15 17.16 25.58
C THR A 140 18.45 15.82 25.75
N ALA A 141 18.64 14.90 24.79
CA ALA A 141 18.06 13.57 24.80
C ALA A 141 18.78 12.61 25.79
N GLY A 142 20.02 12.91 26.15
CA GLY A 142 20.81 12.09 27.07
C GLY A 142 21.16 10.71 26.52
N VAL A 143 21.30 10.58 25.19
CA VAL A 143 21.57 9.31 24.49
C VAL A 143 23.04 9.15 24.13
N HIS A 144 23.51 7.91 24.03
CA HIS A 144 24.90 7.56 23.77
C HIS A 144 25.07 6.65 22.55
N ARG A 145 24.03 5.90 22.21
CA ARG A 145 24.04 5.00 21.06
C ARG A 145 22.71 5.03 20.33
N VAL A 146 22.73 5.57 19.11
CA VAL A 146 21.51 5.91 18.35
C VAL A 146 21.37 5.01 17.13
N ALA A 147 20.28 4.26 17.07
CA ALA A 147 19.84 3.59 15.86
C ALA A 147 19.36 4.65 14.85
N VAL A 148 19.77 4.54 13.61
CA VAL A 148 19.44 5.51 12.54
C VAL A 148 18.89 4.78 11.33
N GLU A 149 17.79 5.26 10.77
CA GLU A 149 17.22 4.77 9.51
C GLU A 149 18.20 5.02 8.35
N ALA A 150 19.17 4.11 8.19
CA ALA A 150 20.32 4.31 7.32
C ALA A 150 19.93 4.40 5.82
N MET A 151 18.84 3.75 5.42
CA MET A 151 18.34 3.82 4.04
C MET A 151 17.71 5.18 3.69
N ALA A 152 17.33 5.98 4.69
CA ALA A 152 16.73 7.30 4.50
C ALA A 152 17.70 8.45 4.79
N LEU A 153 18.85 8.19 5.43
CA LEU A 153 19.84 9.21 5.74
C LEU A 153 20.92 9.28 4.65
N PRO A 154 21.09 10.43 3.96
CA PRO A 154 22.18 10.61 3.01
C PRO A 154 23.57 10.38 3.66
N HIS A 155 24.45 9.66 2.97
CA HIS A 155 25.76 9.30 3.48
C HIS A 155 26.58 10.49 3.99
N LEU A 156 26.59 11.60 3.25
CA LEU A 156 27.28 12.83 3.69
C LEU A 156 26.70 13.38 4.99
N THR A 157 25.38 13.25 5.21
CA THR A 157 24.76 13.68 6.47
C THR A 157 25.20 12.76 7.61
N TRP A 158 25.27 11.45 7.37
CA TRP A 158 25.80 10.49 8.33
C TRP A 158 27.21 10.88 8.82
N GLU A 159 28.14 11.10 7.87
CA GLU A 159 29.53 11.52 8.20
C GLU A 159 29.59 12.82 9.02
N ARG A 160 28.70 13.76 8.70
CA ARG A 160 28.61 15.03 9.44
C ARG A 160 28.07 14.86 10.87
N LEU A 161 27.10 13.99 11.07
CA LEU A 161 26.57 13.67 12.40
C LEU A 161 27.62 12.95 13.26
N GLU A 162 28.34 11.98 12.71
CA GLU A 162 29.46 11.31 13.41
C GLU A 162 30.57 12.32 13.78
N ALA A 163 30.94 13.20 12.85
CA ALA A 163 31.95 14.21 13.10
C ALA A 163 31.50 15.26 14.14
N ALA A 164 30.21 15.60 14.18
CA ALA A 164 29.67 16.58 15.12
C ALA A 164 29.70 16.09 16.57
N VAL A 165 29.51 14.78 16.82
CA VAL A 165 29.57 14.18 18.18
C VAL A 165 30.24 12.80 18.10
N PRO A 166 31.59 12.74 18.07
CA PRO A 166 32.30 11.45 17.94
C PRO A 166 32.11 10.48 19.09
N THR A 167 31.55 10.93 20.21
CA THR A 167 31.26 10.10 21.40
C THR A 167 29.92 9.37 21.31
N ILE A 168 29.06 9.72 20.37
CA ILE A 168 27.79 9.04 20.13
C ILE A 168 28.00 7.95 19.07
N GLY A 169 27.64 6.72 19.40
CA GLY A 169 27.67 5.61 18.45
C GLY A 169 26.44 5.62 17.56
N LEU A 170 26.58 5.89 16.25
CA LEU A 170 25.50 5.71 15.28
C LEU A 170 25.44 4.24 14.82
N VAL A 171 24.28 3.65 14.84
CA VAL A 171 24.02 2.26 14.43
C VAL A 171 23.05 2.25 13.26
N PRO A 172 23.47 1.80 12.06
CA PRO A 172 22.58 1.74 10.91
C PRO A 172 21.54 0.63 11.14
N VAL A 173 20.27 0.96 10.94
CA VAL A 173 19.16 0.02 11.09
C VAL A 173 18.18 0.12 9.93
N GLU A 174 17.49 -0.98 9.67
CA GLU A 174 16.42 -1.12 8.67
C GLU A 174 15.39 -2.11 9.22
N GLY A 175 14.12 -1.94 8.85
CA GLY A 175 13.07 -2.91 9.14
C GLY A 175 12.42 -2.79 10.51
N TRP A 176 12.95 -2.00 11.46
CA TRP A 176 12.44 -2.00 12.84
C TRP A 176 11.02 -1.48 13.00
N VAL A 177 10.67 -0.39 12.32
CA VAL A 177 9.32 0.16 12.35
C VAL A 177 8.46 -0.45 11.26
N GLU A 178 9.05 -0.81 10.14
CA GLU A 178 8.39 -1.57 9.07
C GLU A 178 7.83 -2.90 9.60
N ASP A 179 8.59 -3.61 10.43
CA ASP A 179 8.14 -4.86 11.08
C ASP A 179 6.95 -4.63 12.04
N LEU A 180 6.90 -3.49 12.70
CA LEU A 180 5.75 -3.14 13.53
C LEU A 180 4.51 -2.81 12.67
N ARG A 181 4.70 -2.08 11.58
CA ARG A 181 3.63 -1.60 10.70
C ARG A 181 2.96 -2.71 9.89
N GLN A 182 3.64 -3.82 9.62
CA GLN A 182 3.01 -4.94 8.93
C GLN A 182 1.89 -5.60 9.76
N HIS A 183 1.89 -5.42 11.09
CA HIS A 183 0.85 -5.90 11.99
C HIS A 183 -0.22 -4.83 12.18
N LYS A 184 -1.28 -4.91 11.38
CA LYS A 184 -2.36 -3.91 11.38
C LYS A 184 -3.26 -4.03 12.61
N ASP A 185 -3.65 -2.92 13.20
CA ASP A 185 -4.79 -2.90 14.11
C ASP A 185 -6.13 -2.78 13.36
N PRO A 186 -7.28 -3.02 14.01
CA PRO A 186 -8.56 -2.96 13.31
C PRO A 186 -8.88 -1.59 12.71
N ALA A 187 -8.48 -0.49 13.36
CA ALA A 187 -8.73 0.85 12.86
C ALA A 187 -7.85 1.20 11.65
N GLU A 188 -6.66 0.60 11.55
CA GLU A 188 -5.82 0.70 10.35
C GLU A 188 -6.48 0.00 9.16
N ILE A 189 -7.02 -1.22 9.37
CA ILE A 189 -7.74 -1.97 8.32
C ILE A 189 -9.00 -1.22 7.87
N GLU A 190 -9.76 -0.64 8.80
CA GLU A 190 -10.95 0.16 8.45
C GLU A 190 -10.62 1.36 7.56
N ARG A 191 -9.49 2.04 7.79
CA ARG A 191 -9.05 3.16 6.94
C ARG A 191 -8.66 2.70 5.55
N VAL A 192 -7.93 1.58 5.43
CA VAL A 192 -7.63 0.98 4.13
C VAL A 192 -8.92 0.59 3.40
N ALA A 193 -9.87 -0.05 4.08
CA ALA A 193 -11.17 -0.41 3.50
C ALA A 193 -11.96 0.82 3.04
N ALA A 194 -11.92 1.92 3.81
CA ALA A 194 -12.54 3.17 3.41
C ALA A 194 -11.87 3.77 2.15
N ALA A 195 -10.55 3.68 2.05
CA ALA A 195 -9.83 4.10 0.85
C ALA A 195 -10.19 3.23 -0.37
N CYS A 196 -10.29 1.89 -0.20
CA CYS A 196 -10.77 0.98 -1.25
C CYS A 196 -12.17 1.37 -1.73
N THR A 197 -13.08 1.62 -0.81
CA THR A 197 -14.45 2.05 -1.13
C THR A 197 -14.48 3.30 -2.01
N LEU A 198 -13.64 4.30 -1.74
CA LEU A 198 -13.58 5.51 -2.56
C LEU A 198 -13.03 5.24 -3.96
N ALA A 199 -12.04 4.35 -4.07
CA ALA A 199 -11.49 3.91 -5.34
C ALA A 199 -12.55 3.15 -6.17
N ASP A 200 -13.27 2.19 -5.57
CA ASP A 200 -14.37 1.46 -6.20
C ASP A 200 -15.45 2.41 -6.75
N ARG A 201 -15.91 3.36 -5.92
CA ARG A 201 -16.90 4.38 -6.30
C ARG A 201 -16.43 5.25 -7.46
N ALA A 202 -15.16 5.64 -7.45
CA ALA A 202 -14.59 6.49 -8.48
C ALA A 202 -14.55 5.78 -9.84
N LEU A 203 -14.09 4.53 -9.89
CA LEU A 203 -14.05 3.75 -11.13
C LEU A 203 -15.47 3.46 -11.64
N ALA A 204 -16.40 3.07 -10.76
CA ALA A 204 -17.80 2.86 -11.15
C ALA A 204 -18.41 4.14 -11.76
N GLY A 205 -18.12 5.30 -11.17
CA GLY A 205 -18.57 6.59 -11.71
C GLY A 205 -17.91 6.97 -13.04
N LEU A 206 -16.72 6.43 -13.34
CA LEU A 206 -16.01 6.69 -14.60
C LEU A 206 -16.58 5.90 -15.79
N LEU A 207 -17.09 4.68 -15.57
CA LEU A 207 -17.51 3.77 -16.66
C LEU A 207 -18.36 4.41 -17.73
N PRO A 208 -19.41 5.21 -17.41
CA PRO A 208 -20.26 5.84 -18.42
C PRO A 208 -19.54 6.86 -19.32
N SER A 209 -18.40 7.36 -18.87
CA SER A 209 -17.61 8.38 -19.62
C SER A 209 -16.64 7.73 -20.61
N ILE A 210 -16.27 6.46 -20.42
CA ILE A 210 -15.27 5.77 -21.25
C ILE A 210 -15.83 5.51 -22.65
N LYS A 211 -15.13 5.98 -23.67
CA LYS A 211 -15.47 5.76 -25.10
C LYS A 211 -14.23 5.83 -25.98
N PRO A 212 -14.23 5.17 -27.14
CA PRO A 212 -13.17 5.32 -28.13
C PRO A 212 -12.90 6.78 -28.48
N GLY A 213 -11.62 7.12 -28.65
CA GLY A 213 -11.15 8.46 -28.99
C GLY A 213 -10.73 9.33 -27.81
N LEU A 214 -11.12 8.99 -26.56
CA LEU A 214 -10.53 9.61 -25.37
C LEU A 214 -9.07 9.18 -25.21
N THR A 215 -8.24 10.03 -24.65
CA THR A 215 -6.83 9.68 -24.37
C THR A 215 -6.67 9.03 -23.01
N GLU A 216 -5.61 8.24 -22.84
CA GLU A 216 -5.22 7.66 -21.56
C GLU A 216 -5.12 8.74 -20.49
N LEU A 217 -4.44 9.85 -20.80
CA LEU A 217 -4.29 10.99 -19.88
C LEU A 217 -5.63 11.60 -19.49
N SER A 218 -6.55 11.78 -20.43
CA SER A 218 -7.87 12.35 -20.13
C SER A 218 -8.69 11.47 -19.19
N LEU A 219 -8.59 10.14 -19.34
CA LEU A 219 -9.26 9.17 -18.47
C LEU A 219 -8.60 9.09 -17.09
N ALA A 220 -7.27 9.13 -17.03
CA ALA A 220 -6.54 9.19 -15.76
C ALA A 220 -6.95 10.42 -14.94
N LEU A 221 -6.95 11.61 -15.56
CA LEU A 221 -7.36 12.86 -14.90
C LEU A 221 -8.83 12.86 -14.45
N ASP A 222 -9.75 12.26 -15.24
CA ASP A 222 -11.16 12.12 -14.81
C ASP A 222 -11.27 11.17 -13.59
N LEU A 223 -10.50 10.08 -13.58
CA LEU A 223 -10.47 9.16 -12.43
C LEU A 223 -9.88 9.82 -11.17
N GLU A 224 -8.78 10.54 -11.29
CA GLU A 224 -8.19 11.33 -10.18
C GLU A 224 -9.20 12.32 -9.60
N TRP A 225 -9.89 13.06 -10.47
CA TRP A 225 -10.93 13.99 -10.06
C TRP A 225 -12.05 13.30 -9.28
N ARG A 226 -12.49 12.12 -9.76
CA ARG A 226 -13.54 11.33 -9.11
C ARG A 226 -13.09 10.81 -7.75
N ILE A 227 -11.85 10.31 -7.62
CA ILE A 227 -11.29 9.87 -6.33
C ILE A 227 -11.32 11.02 -5.32
N ARG A 228 -10.86 12.21 -5.72
CA ARG A 228 -10.86 13.40 -4.86
C ARG A 228 -12.27 13.85 -4.47
N THR A 229 -13.17 13.90 -5.43
CA THR A 229 -14.56 14.34 -5.20
C THR A 229 -15.41 13.31 -4.47
N ALA A 230 -15.01 12.03 -4.50
CA ALA A 230 -15.62 10.99 -3.68
C ALA A 230 -15.28 11.12 -2.18
N GLY A 231 -14.30 11.97 -1.81
CA GLY A 231 -13.96 12.25 -0.41
C GLY A 231 -12.59 11.74 0.04
N ALA A 232 -11.74 11.34 -0.90
CA ALA A 232 -10.35 10.99 -0.59
C ALA A 232 -9.55 12.24 -0.18
N ASP A 233 -8.70 12.08 0.83
CA ASP A 233 -7.79 13.15 1.26
C ASP A 233 -6.74 13.44 0.18
N ARG A 234 -6.23 12.38 -0.46
CA ARG A 234 -5.27 12.42 -1.57
C ARG A 234 -5.45 11.19 -2.48
N LEU A 235 -4.73 11.16 -3.59
CA LEU A 235 -4.44 9.92 -4.31
C LEU A 235 -3.43 9.10 -3.48
N ALA A 236 -3.46 7.78 -3.60
CA ALA A 236 -2.42 6.92 -3.03
C ALA A 236 -1.10 7.07 -3.79
N PHE A 237 -1.20 7.19 -5.12
CA PHE A 237 -0.13 7.40 -6.10
C PHE A 237 -0.74 7.96 -7.39
N ASP A 238 0.09 8.30 -8.37
CA ASP A 238 -0.38 8.81 -9.67
C ASP A 238 -1.13 7.72 -10.44
N VAL A 239 -2.30 8.05 -10.97
CA VAL A 239 -3.15 7.09 -11.68
C VAL A 239 -2.47 6.60 -12.96
N THR A 240 -2.32 5.29 -13.10
CA THR A 240 -1.98 4.63 -14.35
C THR A 240 -3.26 4.33 -15.14
N CYS A 241 -3.29 4.73 -16.42
CA CYS A 241 -4.35 4.39 -17.37
C CYS A 241 -3.69 4.10 -18.72
N LEU A 242 -3.67 2.83 -19.14
CA LEU A 242 -2.92 2.37 -20.31
C LEU A 242 -3.82 1.56 -21.24
N ALA A 243 -3.75 1.82 -22.53
CA ALA A 243 -4.63 1.22 -23.55
C ALA A 243 -3.85 0.33 -24.55
N GLY A 244 -4.39 -0.85 -24.83
CA GLY A 244 -3.84 -1.76 -25.85
C GLY A 244 -2.40 -2.15 -25.57
N PRO A 245 -1.44 -1.91 -26.52
CA PRO A 245 -0.04 -2.29 -26.32
C PRO A 245 0.64 -1.68 -25.10
N GLU A 246 0.25 -0.47 -24.70
CA GLU A 246 0.85 0.21 -23.56
C GLU A 246 0.46 -0.46 -22.22
N ALA A 247 -0.66 -1.19 -22.17
CA ALA A 247 -1.03 -1.98 -21.00
C ALA A 247 0.00 -3.09 -20.65
N ALA A 248 0.90 -3.39 -21.57
CA ALA A 248 2.05 -4.26 -21.32
C ALA A 248 3.16 -3.63 -20.44
N LEU A 249 3.04 -2.35 -20.11
CA LEU A 249 3.99 -1.65 -19.24
C LEU A 249 3.46 -1.64 -17.80
N PRO A 250 3.99 -2.45 -16.87
CA PRO A 250 3.47 -2.52 -15.49
C PRO A 250 3.46 -1.16 -14.76
N HIS A 251 4.40 -0.27 -15.06
CA HIS A 251 4.53 1.10 -14.53
C HIS A 251 4.55 2.13 -15.65
N GLY A 252 3.64 2.01 -16.61
CA GLY A 252 3.51 2.98 -17.69
C GLY A 252 2.86 4.28 -17.23
N THR A 253 3.16 5.38 -17.93
CA THR A 253 2.55 6.70 -17.68
C THR A 253 1.47 6.98 -18.74
N PRO A 254 0.27 7.43 -18.35
CA PRO A 254 -0.78 7.82 -19.26
C PRO A 254 -0.32 8.92 -20.24
N GLY A 255 -0.63 8.74 -21.52
CA GLY A 255 -0.24 9.69 -22.56
C GLY A 255 -1.43 10.16 -23.40
N GLU A 256 -1.13 10.92 -24.48
CA GLU A 256 -2.10 11.40 -25.44
C GLU A 256 -2.56 10.31 -26.44
N ARG A 257 -2.25 9.04 -26.17
CA ARG A 257 -2.67 7.91 -27.01
C ARG A 257 -4.18 7.72 -26.89
N PRO A 258 -4.91 7.72 -28.03
CA PRO A 258 -6.35 7.52 -28.00
C PRO A 258 -6.69 6.05 -27.73
N VAL A 259 -7.63 5.82 -26.84
CA VAL A 259 -8.26 4.52 -26.64
C VAL A 259 -9.02 4.10 -27.89
N ARG A 260 -8.83 2.87 -28.34
CA ARG A 260 -9.44 2.33 -29.56
C ARG A 260 -10.50 1.28 -29.22
N ASP A 261 -11.43 1.10 -30.13
CA ASP A 261 -12.36 -0.03 -30.06
C ASP A 261 -11.60 -1.36 -30.14
N GLY A 262 -12.01 -2.35 -29.37
CA GLY A 262 -11.34 -3.64 -29.22
C GLY A 262 -10.12 -3.65 -28.30
N ALA A 263 -9.70 -2.51 -27.74
CA ALA A 263 -8.52 -2.44 -26.87
C ALA A 263 -8.82 -2.86 -25.42
N VAL A 264 -7.85 -3.45 -24.77
CA VAL A 264 -7.78 -3.49 -23.31
C VAL A 264 -7.56 -2.08 -22.76
N LEU A 265 -8.04 -1.80 -21.57
CA LEU A 265 -7.85 -0.54 -20.87
C LEU A 265 -7.55 -0.87 -19.41
N LEU A 266 -6.30 -0.79 -19.04
CA LEU A 266 -5.81 -1.08 -17.70
C LEU A 266 -5.77 0.20 -16.88
N PHE A 267 -6.42 0.19 -15.73
CA PHE A 267 -6.31 1.21 -14.69
C PHE A 267 -5.62 0.62 -13.47
N ASP A 268 -4.64 1.35 -12.93
CA ASP A 268 -4.02 1.08 -11.65
C ASP A 268 -4.02 2.39 -10.84
N PHE A 269 -4.67 2.37 -9.67
CA PHE A 269 -5.00 3.58 -8.93
C PHE A 269 -5.38 3.28 -7.49
N GLY A 270 -5.24 4.29 -6.65
CA GLY A 270 -5.63 4.20 -5.26
C GLY A 270 -6.05 5.54 -4.65
N ALA A 271 -6.81 5.47 -3.58
CA ALA A 271 -7.22 6.59 -2.75
C ALA A 271 -6.42 6.60 -1.43
N GLN A 272 -6.33 7.76 -0.80
CA GLN A 272 -5.82 7.89 0.56
C GLN A 272 -6.90 8.46 1.47
N VAL A 273 -7.13 7.81 2.61
CA VAL A 273 -8.07 8.22 3.66
C VAL A 273 -7.37 8.20 5.00
N ASP A 274 -7.36 9.33 5.68
CA ASP A 274 -6.72 9.50 6.98
C ASP A 274 -5.30 8.89 7.02
N GLY A 275 -4.53 9.15 5.93
CA GLY A 275 -3.15 8.70 5.74
C GLY A 275 -2.96 7.25 5.35
N TYR A 276 -4.02 6.44 5.26
CA TYR A 276 -3.96 5.05 4.80
C TYR A 276 -4.38 4.96 3.34
N ARG A 277 -3.73 4.09 2.60
CA ARG A 277 -3.81 3.99 1.15
C ARG A 277 -4.56 2.75 0.71
N SER A 278 -5.24 2.82 -0.42
CA SER A 278 -5.71 1.68 -1.19
C SER A 278 -4.89 1.52 -2.45
N ASP A 279 -5.00 0.34 -3.05
CA ASP A 279 -4.40 -0.04 -4.31
C ASP A 279 -5.35 -0.98 -5.05
N MET A 280 -5.55 -0.75 -6.35
CA MET A 280 -6.41 -1.59 -7.16
C MET A 280 -6.07 -1.47 -8.64
N THR A 281 -5.85 -2.60 -9.29
CA THR A 281 -5.81 -2.67 -10.75
C THR A 281 -7.06 -3.34 -11.30
N ARG A 282 -7.63 -2.72 -12.34
CA ARG A 282 -8.68 -3.32 -13.17
C ARG A 282 -8.34 -3.17 -14.64
N THR A 283 -8.50 -4.27 -15.38
CA THR A 283 -8.42 -4.27 -16.83
C THR A 283 -9.83 -4.36 -17.41
N LEU A 284 -10.25 -3.34 -18.16
CA LEU A 284 -11.53 -3.25 -18.84
C LEU A 284 -11.35 -3.52 -20.32
N PHE A 285 -12.46 -3.76 -21.05
CA PHE A 285 -12.44 -3.90 -22.50
C PHE A 285 -13.28 -2.80 -23.14
N VAL A 286 -12.71 -2.15 -24.15
CA VAL A 286 -13.42 -1.10 -24.92
C VAL A 286 -14.02 -1.72 -26.15
N GLY A 287 -15.36 -1.83 -26.22
CA GLY A 287 -16.04 -2.57 -27.31
C GLY A 287 -15.86 -4.09 -27.19
N GLU A 288 -15.85 -4.81 -28.31
CA GLU A 288 -15.73 -6.26 -28.33
C GLU A 288 -14.28 -6.71 -28.06
N PRO A 289 -14.03 -7.49 -26.98
CA PRO A 289 -12.68 -7.98 -26.67
C PRO A 289 -12.21 -9.04 -27.67
N ALA A 290 -10.92 -9.03 -28.00
CA ALA A 290 -10.33 -10.12 -28.74
C ALA A 290 -10.32 -11.41 -27.89
N SER A 291 -10.57 -12.56 -28.51
CA SER A 291 -10.61 -13.87 -27.83
C SER A 291 -9.29 -14.18 -27.09
N ARG A 292 -8.15 -13.71 -27.63
CA ARG A 292 -6.85 -13.84 -26.98
C ARG A 292 -6.80 -13.08 -25.65
N ASP A 293 -7.26 -11.81 -25.66
CA ASP A 293 -7.17 -10.96 -24.50
C ASP A 293 -8.13 -11.41 -23.39
N LEU A 294 -9.30 -11.96 -23.76
CA LEU A 294 -10.19 -12.67 -22.84
C LEU A 294 -9.52 -13.89 -22.21
N ALA A 295 -8.86 -14.72 -23.01
CA ALA A 295 -8.18 -15.91 -22.49
C ALA A 295 -7.01 -15.52 -21.53
N ILE A 296 -6.34 -14.40 -21.77
CA ILE A 296 -5.34 -13.85 -20.84
C ILE A 296 -6.02 -13.40 -19.55
N TYR A 297 -7.13 -12.67 -19.67
CA TYR A 297 -7.89 -12.17 -18.51
C TYR A 297 -8.38 -13.32 -17.61
N GLU A 298 -8.99 -14.36 -18.19
CA GLU A 298 -9.45 -15.54 -17.48
C GLU A 298 -8.30 -16.25 -16.73
N LEU A 299 -7.13 -16.35 -17.37
CA LEU A 299 -5.97 -16.97 -16.75
C LEU A 299 -5.39 -16.14 -15.60
N VAL A 300 -5.35 -14.81 -15.73
CA VAL A 300 -4.93 -13.89 -14.65
C VAL A 300 -5.91 -13.98 -13.49
N ALA A 301 -7.22 -13.98 -13.75
CA ALA A 301 -8.23 -14.12 -12.71
C ALA A 301 -8.12 -15.47 -11.97
N ALA A 302 -7.91 -16.58 -12.70
CA ALA A 302 -7.69 -17.89 -12.10
C ALA A 302 -6.40 -17.93 -11.25
N SER A 303 -5.35 -17.23 -11.69
CA SER A 303 -4.09 -17.09 -10.95
C SER A 303 -4.27 -16.30 -9.65
N GLN A 304 -5.20 -15.35 -9.59
CA GLN A 304 -5.54 -14.61 -8.38
C GLN A 304 -6.42 -15.47 -7.44
N GLU A 305 -7.45 -16.12 -7.99
CA GLU A 305 -8.43 -16.88 -7.22
C GLU A 305 -7.80 -18.01 -6.40
N ILE A 306 -6.85 -18.74 -6.97
CA ILE A 306 -6.16 -19.84 -6.25
C ILE A 306 -5.44 -19.33 -4.98
N VAL A 307 -5.01 -18.08 -4.97
CA VAL A 307 -4.38 -17.44 -3.80
C VAL A 307 -5.43 -17.15 -2.73
N PHE A 308 -6.59 -16.66 -3.12
CA PHE A 308 -7.71 -16.42 -2.19
C PHE A 308 -8.22 -17.73 -1.59
N ASP A 309 -8.37 -18.77 -2.38
CA ASP A 309 -8.73 -20.13 -1.92
C ASP A 309 -7.71 -20.63 -0.89
N ARG A 310 -6.42 -20.48 -1.18
CA ARG A 310 -5.34 -20.89 -0.26
C ARG A 310 -5.37 -20.13 1.06
N LEU A 311 -5.66 -18.83 1.02
CA LEU A 311 -5.81 -18.02 2.23
C LEU A 311 -7.06 -18.41 3.02
N ALA A 312 -8.18 -18.59 2.35
CA ALA A 312 -9.44 -19.03 2.98
C ALA A 312 -9.30 -20.40 3.70
N GLU A 313 -8.48 -21.31 3.15
CA GLU A 313 -8.15 -22.57 3.81
C GLU A 313 -7.19 -22.38 5.00
N ALA A 314 -6.18 -21.50 4.85
CA ALA A 314 -5.11 -21.37 5.83
C ALA A 314 -5.57 -20.67 7.12
N ILE A 315 -6.46 -19.68 7.03
CA ILE A 315 -6.87 -18.85 8.16
C ILE A 315 -7.55 -19.66 9.28
N PRO A 316 -8.54 -20.54 9.01
CA PRO A 316 -9.11 -21.41 10.05
C PRO A 316 -8.08 -22.40 10.64
N MET A 317 -7.06 -22.79 9.87
CA MET A 317 -5.98 -23.63 10.35
C MET A 317 -5.04 -22.86 11.29
N ALA A 318 -4.80 -21.59 11.01
CA ALA A 318 -3.97 -20.72 11.85
C ALA A 318 -4.59 -20.47 13.24
N GLN A 319 -5.92 -20.49 13.36
CA GLN A 319 -6.60 -20.48 14.66
C GLN A 319 -6.29 -21.74 15.50
N ARG A 320 -5.93 -22.84 14.84
CA ARG A 320 -5.55 -24.13 15.48
C ARG A 320 -4.05 -24.25 15.69
N GLY A 321 -3.28 -23.17 15.48
CA GLY A 321 -1.83 -23.13 15.69
C GLY A 321 -1.00 -23.64 14.50
N ILE A 322 -1.60 -23.80 13.32
CA ILE A 322 -0.87 -24.12 12.08
C ILE A 322 -0.35 -22.80 11.50
N ALA A 323 0.86 -22.82 10.99
CA ALA A 323 1.51 -21.66 10.37
C ALA A 323 0.68 -21.07 9.20
N LEU A 324 0.69 -19.74 9.09
CA LEU A 324 0.18 -19.05 7.92
C LEU A 324 1.10 -19.30 6.70
N PRO A 325 0.60 -19.14 5.46
CA PRO A 325 1.43 -19.24 4.27
C PRO A 325 2.57 -18.23 4.30
N LEU A 326 3.68 -18.56 3.63
CA LEU A 326 4.77 -17.63 3.36
C LEU A 326 4.41 -16.78 2.12
N GLY A 327 4.83 -15.52 2.10
CA GLY A 327 4.66 -14.68 0.91
C GLY A 327 5.21 -15.32 -0.38
N PRO A 328 6.44 -15.87 -0.37
CA PRO A 328 6.99 -16.61 -1.52
C PRO A 328 6.14 -17.78 -2.00
N ASP A 329 5.48 -18.51 -1.11
CA ASP A 329 4.66 -19.68 -1.48
C ASP A 329 3.37 -19.26 -2.20
N LEU A 330 2.76 -18.13 -1.81
CA LEU A 330 1.60 -17.57 -2.49
C LEU A 330 1.97 -17.06 -3.90
N ASP A 331 3.11 -16.39 -4.05
CA ASP A 331 3.60 -15.95 -5.36
C ASP A 331 3.86 -17.16 -6.29
N LEU A 332 4.50 -18.21 -5.80
CA LEU A 332 4.72 -19.43 -6.55
C LEU A 332 3.42 -20.14 -6.93
N LEU A 333 2.42 -20.12 -6.06
CA LEU A 333 1.11 -20.71 -6.32
C LEU A 333 0.42 -20.02 -7.49
N ALA A 334 0.35 -18.70 -7.49
CA ALA A 334 -0.21 -17.91 -8.57
C ALA A 334 0.52 -18.13 -9.91
N ARG A 335 1.86 -18.11 -9.90
CA ARG A 335 2.67 -18.36 -11.11
C ARG A 335 2.43 -19.70 -11.73
N LYS A 336 2.30 -20.76 -10.93
CA LYS A 336 2.06 -22.13 -11.43
C LYS A 336 0.80 -22.24 -12.26
N VAL A 337 -0.23 -21.44 -11.99
CA VAL A 337 -1.46 -21.42 -12.81
C VAL A 337 -1.14 -20.92 -14.22
N ILE A 338 -0.39 -19.84 -14.34
CA ILE A 338 0.00 -19.27 -15.64
C ILE A 338 0.98 -20.20 -16.36
N GLU A 339 1.98 -20.74 -15.65
CA GLU A 339 2.96 -21.67 -16.21
C GLU A 339 2.36 -22.97 -16.71
N ALA A 340 1.33 -23.48 -16.03
CA ALA A 340 0.64 -24.72 -16.42
C ALA A 340 -0.15 -24.58 -17.73
N ASP A 341 -0.64 -23.38 -18.05
CA ASP A 341 -1.27 -23.08 -19.34
C ASP A 341 -0.26 -23.14 -20.50
N GLY A 342 0.95 -22.67 -20.27
CA GLY A 342 2.10 -22.79 -21.19
C GLY A 342 2.05 -21.86 -22.42
N ARG A 343 1.00 -21.05 -22.59
CA ARG A 343 0.88 -20.09 -23.71
C ARG A 343 1.61 -18.79 -23.44
N TRP A 344 1.66 -18.34 -22.17
CA TRP A 344 2.23 -17.06 -21.77
C TRP A 344 3.15 -17.20 -20.57
N ALA A 345 4.08 -16.26 -20.42
CA ALA A 345 4.96 -16.19 -19.26
C ALA A 345 4.25 -15.50 -18.08
N PRO A 346 4.52 -15.91 -16.84
CA PRO A 346 4.07 -15.16 -15.66
C PRO A 346 4.72 -13.78 -15.60
N TYR A 347 4.08 -12.89 -14.86
CA TYR A 347 4.55 -11.53 -14.54
C TYR A 347 6.00 -11.50 -14.01
N GLY A 348 6.71 -10.36 -14.22
CA GLY A 348 8.11 -10.17 -13.80
C GLY A 348 8.28 -9.66 -12.36
N HIS A 349 7.25 -9.05 -11.79
CA HIS A 349 7.22 -8.45 -10.44
C HIS A 349 6.85 -9.46 -9.34
N GLY A 350 6.66 -9.07 -8.10
CA GLY A 350 6.06 -9.88 -7.03
C GLY A 350 4.56 -10.08 -7.23
N LEU A 351 3.98 -11.05 -6.55
CA LEU A 351 2.53 -11.23 -6.54
C LEU A 351 1.82 -10.07 -5.82
N GLY A 352 2.51 -9.42 -4.87
CA GLY A 352 1.95 -8.32 -4.11
C GLY A 352 2.86 -7.85 -2.98
N HIS A 353 2.34 -6.88 -2.25
CA HIS A 353 3.03 -6.19 -1.17
C HIS A 353 2.04 -5.77 -0.07
N GLY A 354 2.53 -5.55 1.14
CA GLY A 354 1.76 -4.92 2.19
C GLY A 354 1.41 -3.48 1.83
N ILE A 355 0.33 -3.00 2.40
CA ILE A 355 -0.13 -1.62 2.23
C ILE A 355 -0.65 -1.07 3.56
N GLY A 356 -0.59 0.24 3.72
CA GLY A 356 -1.07 0.95 4.90
C GLY A 356 -0.83 2.43 4.77
N ILE A 357 0.07 2.98 5.57
CA ILE A 357 0.49 4.38 5.45
C ILE A 357 1.30 4.59 4.17
N ALA A 358 2.16 3.65 3.80
CA ALA A 358 2.84 3.62 2.51
C ALA A 358 2.12 2.70 1.53
N THR A 359 2.23 2.97 0.23
CA THR A 359 1.71 2.09 -0.83
C THR A 359 2.43 0.75 -0.79
N HIS A 360 3.76 0.75 -0.73
CA HIS A 360 4.57 -0.45 -0.64
C HIS A 360 5.18 -0.57 0.77
N GLU A 361 4.74 -1.58 1.52
CA GLU A 361 5.31 -1.92 2.82
C GLU A 361 5.32 -3.44 3.04
N LEU A 362 5.75 -3.92 4.19
CA LEU A 362 5.66 -5.34 4.55
C LEU A 362 4.19 -5.75 4.84
N PRO A 363 3.82 -7.03 4.58
CA PRO A 363 4.69 -8.12 4.14
C PRO A 363 4.95 -8.10 2.63
N SER A 364 6.09 -8.66 2.19
CA SER A 364 6.36 -8.91 0.77
C SER A 364 5.73 -10.24 0.34
N VAL A 365 4.86 -10.19 -0.66
CA VAL A 365 4.24 -11.38 -1.27
C VAL A 365 4.93 -11.64 -2.61
N SER A 366 6.19 -12.08 -2.52
CA SER A 366 7.06 -12.26 -3.69
C SER A 366 7.99 -13.46 -3.49
N ARG A 367 8.27 -14.20 -4.57
CA ARG A 367 9.28 -15.28 -4.58
C ARG A 367 10.68 -14.82 -4.13
N ARG A 368 10.94 -13.50 -4.16
CA ARG A 368 12.20 -12.89 -3.69
C ARG A 368 12.07 -12.34 -2.26
N GLY A 369 10.89 -12.38 -1.67
CA GLY A 369 10.65 -11.96 -0.30
C GLY A 369 11.31 -12.88 0.72
N ALA A 370 11.42 -12.43 1.95
CA ALA A 370 11.88 -13.27 3.05
C ALA A 370 10.91 -14.45 3.27
N PRO A 371 11.41 -15.66 3.52
CA PRO A 371 10.57 -16.83 3.76
C PRO A 371 10.03 -16.83 5.20
N VAL A 372 9.24 -15.82 5.52
CA VAL A 372 8.58 -15.67 6.82
C VAL A 372 7.07 -15.81 6.65
N GLU A 373 6.40 -16.28 7.71
CA GLU A 373 4.95 -16.37 7.74
C GLU A 373 4.31 -14.98 7.60
N LEU A 374 3.15 -14.93 6.93
CA LEU A 374 2.36 -13.71 6.93
C LEU A 374 2.00 -13.31 8.37
N PRO A 375 1.97 -12.00 8.68
CA PRO A 375 1.48 -11.52 9.96
C PRO A 375 0.05 -12.01 10.22
N ARG A 376 -0.29 -12.31 11.47
CA ARG A 376 -1.62 -12.82 11.84
C ARG A 376 -2.75 -11.84 11.52
N ARG A 377 -2.46 -10.53 11.52
CA ARG A 377 -3.38 -9.49 11.06
C ARG A 377 -2.60 -8.51 10.17
N THR A 378 -2.96 -8.47 8.90
CA THR A 378 -2.28 -7.64 7.90
C THR A 378 -3.17 -7.34 6.69
N VAL A 379 -2.73 -6.40 5.86
CA VAL A 379 -3.34 -6.10 4.55
C VAL A 379 -2.24 -6.13 3.51
N PHE A 380 -2.52 -6.77 2.37
CA PHE A 380 -1.57 -6.86 1.25
C PHE A 380 -2.32 -6.98 -0.09
N SER A 381 -1.62 -6.64 -1.19
CA SER A 381 -2.14 -6.81 -2.55
C SER A 381 -1.96 -8.23 -3.08
N VAL A 382 -2.83 -8.63 -4.00
CA VAL A 382 -2.72 -9.84 -4.83
C VAL A 382 -2.97 -9.44 -6.27
N GLU A 383 -1.91 -9.31 -7.08
CA GLU A 383 -1.89 -8.59 -8.36
C GLU A 383 -1.18 -9.37 -9.48
N PRO A 384 -1.59 -10.62 -9.79
CA PRO A 384 -1.00 -11.33 -10.92
C PRO A 384 -1.28 -10.61 -12.23
N GLY A 385 -0.37 -10.75 -13.20
CA GLY A 385 -0.52 -10.16 -14.52
C GLY A 385 0.17 -10.95 -15.62
N ILE A 386 -0.22 -10.68 -16.86
CA ILE A 386 0.45 -11.17 -18.09
C ILE A 386 0.66 -9.95 -18.98
N TYR A 387 1.88 -9.75 -19.43
CA TYR A 387 2.28 -8.59 -20.22
C TYR A 387 2.98 -9.07 -21.50
N LEU A 388 2.43 -8.69 -22.66
CA LEU A 388 2.95 -9.02 -23.98
C LEU A 388 3.44 -7.73 -24.64
N GLU A 389 4.75 -7.51 -24.59
CA GLU A 389 5.38 -6.28 -25.08
C GLU A 389 4.93 -5.91 -26.49
N GLY A 390 4.45 -4.68 -26.66
CA GLY A 390 3.96 -4.16 -27.95
C GLY A 390 2.59 -4.72 -28.38
N GLU A 391 1.93 -5.53 -27.56
CA GLU A 391 0.66 -6.18 -27.91
C GLU A 391 -0.47 -5.86 -26.92
N THR A 392 -0.36 -6.30 -25.67
CA THR A 392 -1.43 -6.18 -24.66
C THR A 392 -0.89 -6.47 -23.26
N GLY A 393 -1.60 -6.05 -22.23
CA GLY A 393 -1.32 -6.41 -20.83
C GLY A 393 -2.60 -6.50 -20.01
N VAL A 394 -2.65 -7.46 -19.10
CA VAL A 394 -3.74 -7.65 -18.14
C VAL A 394 -3.17 -7.80 -16.75
N ARG A 395 -3.67 -7.03 -15.80
CA ARG A 395 -3.50 -7.20 -14.36
C ARG A 395 -4.86 -7.08 -13.68
N ILE A 396 -5.09 -7.93 -12.69
CA ILE A 396 -6.22 -7.83 -11.77
C ILE A 396 -5.64 -7.83 -10.37
N GLU A 397 -5.96 -6.80 -9.62
CA GLU A 397 -5.41 -6.57 -8.29
C GLU A 397 -6.50 -6.29 -7.28
N ASP A 398 -6.40 -6.95 -6.14
CA ASP A 398 -7.23 -6.69 -4.98
C ASP A 398 -6.41 -6.62 -3.70
N LEU A 399 -6.88 -5.82 -2.75
CA LEU A 399 -6.36 -5.81 -1.39
C LEU A 399 -7.11 -6.82 -0.53
N VAL A 400 -6.34 -7.64 0.17
CA VAL A 400 -6.83 -8.65 1.10
C VAL A 400 -6.43 -8.29 2.52
N ALA A 401 -7.41 -8.19 3.41
CA ALA A 401 -7.19 -8.15 4.84
C ALA A 401 -7.35 -9.56 5.43
N ILE A 402 -6.39 -9.99 6.23
CA ILE A 402 -6.50 -11.23 7.02
C ILE A 402 -6.45 -10.89 8.52
N ASP A 403 -7.25 -11.60 9.31
CA ASP A 403 -7.17 -11.66 10.76
C ASP A 403 -7.28 -13.12 11.20
N ALA A 404 -6.13 -13.75 11.38
CA ALA A 404 -6.05 -15.16 11.77
C ALA A 404 -6.52 -15.39 13.21
N ASP A 405 -6.53 -14.37 14.06
CA ASP A 405 -7.03 -14.50 15.43
C ASP A 405 -8.57 -14.47 15.44
N ALA A 406 -9.18 -13.61 14.63
CA ALA A 406 -10.62 -13.61 14.39
C ALA A 406 -11.09 -14.74 13.45
N GLY A 407 -10.18 -15.35 12.68
CA GLY A 407 -10.51 -16.36 11.67
C GLY A 407 -11.18 -15.78 10.43
N SER A 408 -10.87 -14.54 10.08
CA SER A 408 -11.49 -13.83 8.98
C SER A 408 -10.50 -13.44 7.88
N MET A 409 -11.01 -13.45 6.67
CA MET A 409 -10.41 -12.88 5.47
C MET A 409 -11.44 -12.00 4.78
N ASP A 410 -11.03 -10.84 4.33
CA ASP A 410 -11.88 -9.91 3.60
C ASP A 410 -11.13 -9.32 2.41
N ILE A 411 -11.73 -9.37 1.22
CA ILE A 411 -11.24 -8.66 0.04
C ILE A 411 -11.79 -7.24 0.15
N LEU A 412 -10.93 -6.25 0.36
CA LEU A 412 -11.34 -4.88 0.67
C LEU A 412 -11.79 -4.08 -0.56
N THR A 413 -11.22 -4.39 -1.73
CA THR A 413 -11.64 -3.84 -3.03
C THR A 413 -12.89 -4.59 -3.50
N ARG A 414 -13.93 -3.89 -3.86
CA ARG A 414 -15.25 -4.49 -4.16
C ARG A 414 -15.69 -4.31 -5.61
N PHE A 415 -14.95 -3.53 -6.40
CA PHE A 415 -15.25 -3.43 -7.83
C PHE A 415 -15.11 -4.82 -8.48
N PRO A 416 -16.08 -5.22 -9.36
CA PRO A 416 -16.09 -6.57 -9.94
C PRO A 416 -14.77 -6.98 -10.59
N ARG A 417 -14.44 -8.26 -10.43
CA ARG A 417 -13.33 -8.94 -11.14
C ARG A 417 -13.80 -9.63 -12.42
N ASP A 418 -15.06 -9.45 -12.77
CA ASP A 418 -15.64 -9.93 -14.00
C ASP A 418 -15.17 -9.11 -15.22
N VAL A 419 -15.46 -9.59 -16.41
CA VAL A 419 -15.12 -8.93 -17.68
C VAL A 419 -16.05 -7.71 -17.88
N VAL A 420 -15.55 -6.51 -17.66
CA VAL A 420 -16.32 -5.27 -17.84
C VAL A 420 -16.07 -4.71 -19.24
N ILE A 421 -17.13 -4.58 -20.04
CA ILE A 421 -17.10 -3.99 -21.39
C ILE A 421 -17.64 -2.57 -21.34
N VAL A 422 -16.87 -1.61 -21.83
CA VAL A 422 -17.20 -0.17 -21.90
C VAL A 422 -17.16 0.35 -23.32
N GLY A 423 -17.60 1.60 -23.54
CA GLY A 423 -17.48 2.25 -24.85
C GLY A 423 -18.58 1.90 -25.88
N ARG A 424 -19.61 1.16 -25.46
CA ARG A 424 -20.79 0.82 -26.30
C ARG A 424 -21.96 1.74 -26.04
#